data_73d63c526b2119125546c747d19b4bf2
#
_entry.id   73d63c526b2119125546c747d19b4bf2
#
_cell.length_a   1.000
_cell.length_b   1.000
_cell.length_c   1.000
_cell.angle_alpha   90.00
_cell.angle_beta   90.00
_cell.angle_gamma   90.00
#
_symmetry.space_group_name_H-M   'P 1'
#
loop_
_entity.id
_entity.type
_entity.pdbx_description
1 polymer ?
#
loop_
_entity_poly.entity_id
_entity_poly.type
_entity_poly.pdbx_seq_one_letter_code
_entity_poly.pdbx_strand_id
1 'polypeptide(L)'
;MFKKIKKVSILMSAALLLASCGSNEAKPAYSNASNAPTETEKASNEKEQASDGEKIKVEVVAKGFQHQFWKAVNTGAENAAKDLNAEITFQGPENETAVQEQVQMFANAVNKKPAAIAYAALDTKASIDLLKQAKDDKIPVVGFDSGVPNAPEGTIQATAATDNIAASAMAADKLYPEIEAKLKKASVDKKVRVGVVSQEVNSASISDRTKGFIDKMVEQASKLDNLKDKIAVVGNDKFANDVKEKDAALVIDLAVPANVTDAEGQTQAQTLLNKEDLIAIYGSNEFAAKSIINADNAVGGKLGKDKIIGVGFDSGAIQIDAIKKGVLFGSITQDPISIGYKAVELAVKASKGEKVEDIDTGAVWYNAENIDSKEVKSLLYE
;
A
#
# COMPACT_ATOMS: atom_id res chain seq x y z
N MET A 1 -1.52 -53.98 20.53
CA MET A 1 -2.81 -54.50 20.05
C MET A 1 -3.16 -53.85 18.71
N PHE A 2 -2.99 -54.60 17.64
CA PHE A 2 -3.16 -54.19 16.23
C PHE A 2 -4.66 -54.26 15.83
N LYS A 3 -5.15 -53.28 15.08
CA LYS A 3 -6.30 -53.43 14.14
C LYS A 3 -6.16 -52.34 13.05
N LYS A 4 -5.64 -52.71 11.92
CA LYS A 4 -6.15 -53.13 10.58
C LYS A 4 -7.14 -52.14 9.93
N ILE A 5 -6.66 -51.36 9.03
CA ILE A 5 -6.90 -51.08 7.58
C ILE A 5 -8.23 -51.62 7.02
N LYS A 6 -8.98 -50.74 6.35
CA LYS A 6 -9.75 -51.11 5.15
C LYS A 6 -9.66 -50.01 4.08
N LYS A 7 -8.99 -50.39 2.99
CA LYS A 7 -9.05 -49.73 1.66
C LYS A 7 -10.41 -50.12 1.04
N VAL A 8 -11.04 -49.19 0.37
CA VAL A 8 -12.05 -49.47 -0.65
C VAL A 8 -11.71 -48.68 -1.89
N SER A 9 -11.28 -49.42 -2.89
CA SER A 9 -11.22 -48.98 -4.30
C SER A 9 -12.53 -49.36 -4.96
N ILE A 10 -13.11 -48.47 -5.77
CA ILE A 10 -14.09 -48.85 -6.79
C ILE A 10 -13.72 -48.13 -8.07
N LEU A 11 -13.60 -48.97 -9.12
CA LEU A 11 -13.28 -48.70 -10.50
C LEU A 11 -14.47 -48.14 -11.30
N MET A 12 -14.09 -47.32 -12.28
CA MET A 12 -14.42 -47.42 -13.72
C MET A 12 -15.90 -47.51 -14.15
N SER A 13 -16.32 -46.57 -15.00
CA SER A 13 -16.86 -47.00 -16.32
C SER A 13 -16.91 -45.80 -17.28
N ALA A 14 -16.28 -45.97 -18.40
CA ALA A 14 -16.36 -45.16 -19.60
C ALA A 14 -17.57 -45.58 -20.44
N ALA A 15 -18.20 -44.63 -21.13
CA ALA A 15 -19.02 -44.92 -22.29
C ALA A 15 -18.91 -43.83 -23.35
N LEU A 16 -18.35 -44.18 -24.47
CA LEU A 16 -18.40 -43.50 -25.77
C LEU A 16 -19.77 -43.70 -26.42
N LEU A 17 -20.17 -42.76 -27.31
CA LEU A 17 -20.90 -42.97 -28.60
C LEU A 17 -21.06 -41.58 -29.20
N LEU A 18 -20.41 -41.18 -30.25
CA LEU A 18 -20.37 -41.34 -31.69
C LEU A 18 -21.64 -40.95 -32.46
N ALA A 19 -21.42 -39.99 -33.38
CA ALA A 19 -21.99 -39.83 -34.75
C ALA A 19 -23.38 -39.22 -34.86
N SER A 20 -23.61 -38.23 -35.78
CA SER A 20 -23.73 -38.39 -37.20
C SER A 20 -23.99 -37.07 -37.91
N CYS A 21 -23.25 -36.74 -38.94
CA CYS A 21 -23.48 -36.31 -40.32
C CYS A 21 -24.84 -35.78 -40.79
N GLY A 22 -24.74 -34.79 -41.71
CA GLY A 22 -25.70 -34.50 -42.77
C GLY A 22 -25.72 -32.99 -43.09
N SER A 23 -24.97 -32.45 -44.00
CA SER A 23 -24.91 -32.28 -45.43
C SER A 23 -26.04 -31.44 -46.07
N ASN A 24 -25.53 -30.53 -46.90
CA ASN A 24 -25.97 -29.99 -48.21
C ASN A 24 -26.77 -28.71 -48.29
N GLU A 25 -26.09 -27.76 -48.91
CA GLU A 25 -26.28 -27.15 -50.29
C GLU A 25 -27.49 -26.20 -50.43
N ALA A 26 -27.35 -24.97 -50.92
CA ALA A 26 -27.11 -24.55 -52.29
C ALA A 26 -27.07 -22.99 -52.40
N LYS A 27 -26.18 -22.51 -53.27
CA LYS A 27 -26.26 -21.17 -53.88
C LYS A 27 -27.31 -21.20 -55.02
N PRO A 28 -27.80 -20.04 -55.45
CA PRO A 28 -27.26 -19.49 -56.68
C PRO A 28 -27.08 -17.97 -56.74
N ALA A 29 -26.30 -17.59 -57.75
CA ALA A 29 -25.87 -16.28 -58.17
C ALA A 29 -26.84 -15.64 -59.23
N TYR A 30 -26.49 -14.43 -59.56
CA TYR A 30 -26.76 -13.58 -60.75
C TYR A 30 -27.36 -12.21 -60.37
N SER A 31 -27.07 -11.08 -60.98
CA SER A 31 -26.04 -10.55 -61.90
C SER A 31 -26.25 -9.04 -62.03
N ASN A 32 -25.14 -8.33 -62.29
CA ASN A 32 -24.97 -7.06 -63.04
C ASN A 32 -26.12 -6.04 -63.29
N ALA A 33 -25.80 -4.77 -63.01
CA ALA A 33 -25.51 -3.77 -64.07
C ALA A 33 -25.27 -2.36 -63.47
N SER A 34 -24.10 -1.84 -63.70
CA SER A 34 -23.63 -0.56 -64.26
C SER A 34 -24.55 0.68 -64.15
N ASN A 35 -23.96 1.73 -63.51
CA ASN A 35 -23.70 3.06 -64.09
C ASN A 35 -23.07 4.01 -63.08
N ALA A 36 -21.94 4.62 -63.45
CA ALA A 36 -21.33 5.82 -62.85
C ALA A 36 -21.70 7.03 -63.75
N PRO A 37 -21.32 8.28 -63.46
CA PRO A 37 -20.74 8.89 -62.28
C PRO A 37 -21.50 10.19 -61.85
N THR A 38 -21.19 10.73 -60.66
CA THR A 38 -21.13 12.17 -60.44
C THR A 38 -20.29 12.51 -59.21
N GLU A 39 -19.27 13.30 -59.41
CA GLU A 39 -18.42 13.92 -58.43
C GLU A 39 -19.20 14.80 -57.46
N THR A 40 -18.96 14.69 -56.18
CA THR A 40 -19.11 15.82 -55.24
C THR A 40 -18.10 15.60 -54.10
N GLU A 41 -17.24 16.58 -53.93
CA GLU A 41 -16.25 16.71 -52.86
C GLU A 41 -16.88 16.46 -51.49
N LYS A 42 -16.24 15.60 -50.70
CA LYS A 42 -16.40 15.58 -49.25
C LYS A 42 -15.06 15.48 -48.60
N ALA A 43 -14.82 16.48 -47.76
CA ALA A 43 -13.71 16.61 -46.87
C ALA A 43 -13.37 15.29 -46.17
N SER A 44 -12.13 14.89 -46.28
CA SER A 44 -11.52 13.80 -45.59
C SER A 44 -11.44 14.14 -44.10
N ASN A 45 -12.29 13.52 -43.28
CA ASN A 45 -12.02 13.30 -41.88
C ASN A 45 -11.10 12.08 -41.81
N GLU A 46 -9.84 12.29 -41.92
CA GLU A 46 -8.84 11.32 -41.46
C GLU A 46 -8.96 11.23 -39.93
N LYS A 47 -9.73 10.27 -39.46
CA LYS A 47 -9.44 9.67 -38.16
C LYS A 47 -8.09 9.01 -38.32
N GLU A 48 -7.08 9.59 -37.69
CA GLU A 48 -5.82 8.90 -37.42
C GLU A 48 -6.15 7.53 -36.80
N GLN A 49 -6.05 6.51 -37.61
CA GLN A 49 -5.94 5.12 -37.18
C GLN A 49 -4.57 5.06 -36.52
N ALA A 50 -4.54 5.12 -35.18
CA ALA A 50 -3.33 4.83 -34.42
C ALA A 50 -2.76 3.52 -34.96
N SER A 51 -1.57 3.56 -35.50
CA SER A 51 -0.79 2.38 -35.84
C SER A 51 -0.72 1.51 -34.61
N ASP A 52 -1.10 0.24 -34.71
CA ASP A 52 -0.96 -0.78 -33.68
C ASP A 52 0.54 -1.06 -33.50
N GLY A 53 1.26 -0.10 -32.89
CA GLY A 53 2.66 -0.23 -32.50
C GLY A 53 2.76 -1.26 -31.38
N GLU A 54 3.81 -2.05 -31.38
CA GLU A 54 4.10 -3.01 -30.33
C GLU A 54 3.97 -2.32 -28.95
N LYS A 55 3.14 -2.89 -28.06
CA LYS A 55 2.88 -2.33 -26.74
C LYS A 55 4.16 -2.36 -25.88
N ILE A 56 4.37 -1.31 -25.10
CA ILE A 56 5.47 -1.23 -24.15
C ILE A 56 5.19 -2.18 -22.98
N LYS A 57 6.02 -3.22 -22.81
CA LYS A 57 5.85 -4.21 -21.74
C LYS A 57 6.45 -3.72 -20.44
N VAL A 58 5.62 -3.61 -19.41
CA VAL A 58 6.04 -3.19 -18.05
C VAL A 58 5.64 -4.27 -17.05
N GLU A 59 6.62 -4.79 -16.30
CA GLU A 59 6.36 -5.66 -15.16
C GLU A 59 6.17 -4.79 -13.91
N VAL A 60 5.04 -4.97 -13.20
CA VAL A 60 4.73 -4.26 -11.97
C VAL A 60 4.77 -5.25 -10.82
N VAL A 61 5.69 -5.05 -9.86
CA VAL A 61 5.86 -5.92 -8.69
C VAL A 61 5.50 -5.14 -7.44
N ALA A 62 4.32 -5.42 -6.90
CA ALA A 62 3.74 -4.82 -5.71
C ALA A 62 4.17 -5.54 -4.41
N LYS A 63 3.82 -4.97 -3.23
CA LYS A 63 4.12 -5.62 -1.94
C LYS A 63 3.14 -6.75 -1.58
N GLY A 64 1.92 -6.76 -2.15
CA GLY A 64 0.93 -7.79 -1.86
C GLY A 64 -0.44 -7.47 -2.43
N PHE A 65 -1.45 -8.25 -1.98
CA PHE A 65 -2.86 -8.08 -2.34
C PHE A 65 -3.81 -8.16 -1.15
N GLN A 66 -3.30 -8.20 0.07
CA GLN A 66 -4.11 -8.35 1.29
C GLN A 66 -5.06 -7.17 1.54
N HIS A 67 -4.67 -5.95 1.11
CA HIS A 67 -5.37 -4.71 1.37
C HIS A 67 -6.09 -4.19 0.14
N GLN A 68 -7.21 -3.51 0.32
CA GLN A 68 -7.92 -2.83 -0.77
C GLN A 68 -7.06 -1.77 -1.46
N PHE A 69 -6.10 -1.21 -0.72
CA PHE A 69 -5.07 -0.32 -1.25
C PHE A 69 -4.44 -0.86 -2.55
N TRP A 70 -3.98 -2.13 -2.57
CA TRP A 70 -3.32 -2.71 -3.75
C TRP A 70 -4.25 -2.91 -4.94
N LYS A 71 -5.56 -3.12 -4.71
CA LYS A 71 -6.56 -3.16 -5.79
C LYS A 71 -6.71 -1.79 -6.44
N ALA A 72 -6.74 -0.72 -5.64
CA ALA A 72 -6.80 0.65 -6.14
C ALA A 72 -5.51 1.03 -6.91
N VAL A 73 -4.34 0.63 -6.40
CA VAL A 73 -3.05 0.80 -7.12
C VAL A 73 -3.07 0.09 -8.47
N ASN A 74 -3.54 -1.17 -8.51
CA ASN A 74 -3.67 -1.92 -9.77
C ASN A 74 -4.62 -1.22 -10.76
N THR A 75 -5.76 -0.70 -10.29
CA THR A 75 -6.68 0.09 -11.13
C THR A 75 -5.97 1.29 -11.75
N GLY A 76 -5.17 2.01 -10.97
CA GLY A 76 -4.36 3.12 -11.48
C GLY A 76 -3.35 2.68 -12.56
N ALA A 77 -2.66 1.57 -12.30
CA ALA A 77 -1.70 0.99 -13.24
C ALA A 77 -2.35 0.54 -14.56
N GLU A 78 -3.53 -0.09 -14.49
CA GLU A 78 -4.32 -0.48 -15.67
C GLU A 78 -4.79 0.72 -16.49
N ASN A 79 -5.22 1.81 -15.82
CA ASN A 79 -5.60 3.05 -16.48
C ASN A 79 -4.41 3.65 -17.25
N ALA A 80 -3.24 3.74 -16.61
CA ALA A 80 -2.02 4.23 -17.27
C ALA A 80 -1.59 3.33 -18.44
N ALA A 81 -1.67 2.02 -18.29
CA ALA A 81 -1.36 1.07 -19.37
C ALA A 81 -2.23 1.29 -20.60
N LYS A 82 -3.54 1.54 -20.39
CA LYS A 82 -4.48 1.85 -21.46
C LYS A 82 -4.17 3.18 -22.15
N ASP A 83 -3.92 4.23 -21.36
CA ASP A 83 -3.70 5.58 -21.86
C ASP A 83 -2.35 5.72 -22.59
N LEU A 84 -1.34 4.94 -22.19
CA LEU A 84 0.02 5.01 -22.69
C LEU A 84 0.39 3.90 -23.70
N ASN A 85 -0.60 3.12 -24.17
CA ASN A 85 -0.40 1.96 -25.04
C ASN A 85 0.65 0.98 -24.50
N ALA A 86 0.59 0.68 -23.20
CA ALA A 86 1.44 -0.29 -22.53
C ALA A 86 0.70 -1.61 -22.29
N GLU A 87 1.45 -2.67 -22.05
CA GLU A 87 0.99 -3.96 -21.55
C GLU A 87 1.65 -4.17 -20.18
N ILE A 88 0.85 -4.36 -19.14
CA ILE A 88 1.38 -4.57 -17.81
C ILE A 88 1.10 -5.98 -17.30
N THR A 89 2.04 -6.51 -16.51
CA THR A 89 1.79 -7.62 -15.59
C THR A 89 1.82 -7.05 -14.19
N PHE A 90 0.74 -7.15 -13.44
CA PHE A 90 0.68 -6.69 -12.05
C PHE A 90 0.72 -7.91 -11.13
N GLN A 91 1.76 -8.03 -10.30
CA GLN A 91 1.99 -9.17 -9.41
C GLN A 91 2.50 -8.71 -8.04
N GLY A 92 2.26 -9.52 -7.03
CA GLY A 92 2.76 -9.33 -5.69
C GLY A 92 2.61 -10.62 -4.89
N PRO A 93 3.34 -10.80 -3.79
CA PRO A 93 3.23 -11.98 -2.94
C PRO A 93 1.85 -12.04 -2.24
N GLU A 94 1.53 -13.21 -1.71
CA GLU A 94 0.26 -13.42 -1.02
C GLU A 94 0.10 -12.48 0.19
N ASN A 95 1.21 -12.17 0.87
CA ASN A 95 1.21 -11.26 2.00
C ASN A 95 2.47 -10.39 2.07
N GLU A 96 2.38 -9.28 2.79
CA GLU A 96 3.45 -8.27 2.89
C GLU A 96 4.61 -8.66 3.85
N THR A 97 4.74 -9.93 4.22
CA THR A 97 5.92 -10.49 4.91
C THR A 97 6.70 -11.47 4.06
N ALA A 98 6.17 -11.85 2.90
CA ALA A 98 6.77 -12.82 2.00
C ALA A 98 7.90 -12.22 1.14
N VAL A 99 8.93 -11.65 1.81
CA VAL A 99 10.06 -10.96 1.16
C VAL A 99 10.74 -11.85 0.13
N GLN A 100 11.00 -13.13 0.44
CA GLN A 100 11.68 -14.04 -0.47
C GLN A 100 10.84 -14.36 -1.71
N GLU A 101 9.53 -14.45 -1.57
CA GLU A 101 8.60 -14.61 -2.69
C GLU A 101 8.64 -13.38 -3.60
N GLN A 102 8.60 -12.17 -3.03
CA GLN A 102 8.71 -10.94 -3.82
C GLN A 102 10.06 -10.84 -4.54
N VAL A 103 11.16 -11.18 -3.87
CA VAL A 103 12.50 -11.22 -4.49
C VAL A 103 12.51 -12.17 -5.70
N GLN A 104 11.87 -13.34 -5.58
CA GLN A 104 11.76 -14.27 -6.71
C GLN A 104 10.88 -13.71 -7.85
N MET A 105 9.77 -13.01 -7.52
CA MET A 105 8.94 -12.34 -8.53
C MET A 105 9.73 -11.26 -9.25
N PHE A 106 10.53 -10.45 -8.53
CA PHE A 106 11.38 -9.44 -9.14
C PHE A 106 12.48 -10.06 -10.02
N ALA A 107 13.12 -11.14 -9.57
CA ALA A 107 14.07 -11.90 -10.39
C ALA A 107 13.44 -12.42 -11.70
N ASN A 108 12.22 -12.95 -11.61
CA ASN A 108 11.46 -13.40 -12.77
C ASN A 108 11.14 -12.25 -13.73
N ALA A 109 10.77 -11.06 -13.18
CA ALA A 109 10.53 -9.86 -13.97
C ALA A 109 11.80 -9.43 -14.72
N VAL A 110 12.96 -9.39 -14.07
CA VAL A 110 14.25 -9.09 -14.72
C VAL A 110 14.57 -10.09 -15.83
N ASN A 111 14.37 -11.39 -15.58
CA ASN A 111 14.64 -12.44 -16.56
C ASN A 111 13.75 -12.38 -17.82
N LYS A 112 12.55 -11.81 -17.73
CA LYS A 112 11.66 -11.58 -18.88
C LYS A 112 12.16 -10.48 -19.82
N LYS A 113 13.11 -9.66 -19.39
CA LYS A 113 13.66 -8.52 -20.11
C LYS A 113 12.57 -7.58 -20.66
N PRO A 114 11.69 -7.05 -19.79
CA PRO A 114 10.65 -6.11 -20.20
C PRO A 114 11.25 -4.78 -20.62
N ALA A 115 10.43 -3.89 -21.16
CA ALA A 115 10.85 -2.52 -21.47
C ALA A 115 11.18 -1.71 -20.19
N ALA A 116 10.48 -1.98 -19.08
CA ALA A 116 10.76 -1.40 -17.75
C ALA A 116 10.11 -2.25 -16.63
N ILE A 117 10.54 -2.01 -15.41
CA ILE A 117 9.95 -2.61 -14.19
C ILE A 117 9.53 -1.49 -13.24
N ALA A 118 8.30 -1.57 -12.70
CA ALA A 118 7.86 -0.79 -11.54
C ALA A 118 7.91 -1.70 -10.30
N TYR A 119 8.58 -1.26 -9.24
CA TYR A 119 8.88 -2.08 -8.07
C TYR A 119 8.56 -1.37 -6.75
N ALA A 120 7.70 -1.96 -5.93
CA ALA A 120 7.43 -1.54 -4.56
C ALA A 120 8.07 -2.53 -3.58
N ALA A 121 9.16 -2.14 -2.93
CA ALA A 121 9.98 -3.05 -2.14
C ALA A 121 9.36 -3.38 -0.77
N LEU A 122 9.26 -4.67 -0.42
CA LEU A 122 8.95 -5.14 0.93
C LEU A 122 10.12 -4.95 1.90
N ASP A 123 11.34 -5.02 1.39
CA ASP A 123 12.57 -4.86 2.16
C ASP A 123 13.59 -4.04 1.38
N THR A 124 14.14 -3.01 2.01
CA THR A 124 15.07 -2.07 1.36
C THR A 124 16.43 -2.64 1.04
N LYS A 125 16.74 -3.87 1.43
CA LYS A 125 18.05 -4.52 1.23
C LYS A 125 17.96 -5.77 0.36
N ALA A 126 16.86 -6.51 0.45
CA ALA A 126 16.74 -7.84 -0.15
C ALA A 126 16.86 -7.87 -1.69
N SER A 127 16.60 -6.74 -2.36
CA SER A 127 16.57 -6.64 -3.83
C SER A 127 17.79 -5.93 -4.43
N ILE A 128 18.77 -5.52 -3.63
CA ILE A 128 19.88 -4.68 -4.09
C ILE A 128 20.66 -5.32 -5.25
N ASP A 129 20.94 -6.61 -5.18
CA ASP A 129 21.71 -7.31 -6.23
C ASP A 129 20.90 -7.48 -7.52
N LEU A 130 19.58 -7.70 -7.41
CA LEU A 130 18.69 -7.74 -8.57
C LEU A 130 18.50 -6.37 -9.22
N LEU A 131 18.52 -5.29 -8.44
CA LEU A 131 18.51 -3.92 -8.96
C LEU A 131 19.79 -3.63 -9.77
N LYS A 132 20.96 -4.09 -9.29
CA LYS A 132 22.22 -4.00 -10.05
C LYS A 132 22.14 -4.81 -11.34
N GLN A 133 21.64 -6.06 -11.26
CA GLN A 133 21.46 -6.90 -12.45
C GLN A 133 20.54 -6.23 -13.49
N ALA A 134 19.39 -5.69 -13.07
CA ALA A 134 18.49 -4.97 -13.98
C ALA A 134 19.20 -3.80 -14.68
N LYS A 135 20.02 -3.03 -13.94
CA LYS A 135 20.84 -1.96 -14.50
C LYS A 135 21.84 -2.47 -15.52
N ASP A 136 22.57 -3.55 -15.21
CA ASP A 136 23.56 -4.16 -16.12
C ASP A 136 22.89 -4.69 -17.38
N ASP A 137 21.67 -5.25 -17.25
CA ASP A 137 20.82 -5.70 -18.36
C ASP A 137 20.12 -4.55 -19.10
N LYS A 138 20.35 -3.29 -18.67
CA LYS A 138 19.75 -2.07 -19.22
C LYS A 138 18.21 -2.03 -19.13
N ILE A 139 17.65 -2.67 -18.13
CA ILE A 139 16.22 -2.62 -17.83
C ILE A 139 16.00 -1.50 -16.81
N PRO A 140 15.35 -0.38 -17.18
CA PRO A 140 15.05 0.69 -16.23
C PRO A 140 14.06 0.19 -15.16
N VAL A 141 14.37 0.51 -13.90
CA VAL A 141 13.49 0.23 -12.76
C VAL A 141 13.04 1.56 -12.16
N VAL A 142 11.74 1.69 -11.89
CA VAL A 142 11.16 2.80 -11.13
C VAL A 142 10.57 2.26 -9.83
N GLY A 143 10.66 3.05 -8.76
CA GLY A 143 10.01 2.75 -7.50
C GLY A 143 8.55 3.21 -7.49
N PHE A 144 7.72 2.59 -6.68
CA PHE A 144 6.39 3.12 -6.35
C PHE A 144 5.97 2.69 -4.94
N ASP A 145 5.07 3.45 -4.28
CA ASP A 145 4.61 3.23 -2.90
C ASP A 145 5.76 3.15 -1.88
N SER A 146 6.61 2.16 -2.03
CA SER A 146 7.76 1.92 -1.19
C SER A 146 9.00 1.73 -2.07
N GLY A 147 9.83 2.76 -2.14
CA GLY A 147 11.10 2.72 -2.87
C GLY A 147 12.20 1.97 -2.13
N VAL A 148 13.42 2.06 -2.65
CA VAL A 148 14.64 1.56 -2.02
C VAL A 148 15.60 2.74 -1.84
N PRO A 149 15.49 3.52 -0.74
CA PRO A 149 16.23 4.79 -0.58
C PRO A 149 17.75 4.67 -0.67
N ASN A 150 18.30 3.52 -0.30
CA ASN A 150 19.76 3.24 -0.33
C ASN A 150 20.16 2.37 -1.53
N ALA A 151 19.33 2.33 -2.57
CA ALA A 151 19.69 1.64 -3.80
C ALA A 151 20.95 2.27 -4.43
N PRO A 152 21.85 1.47 -5.04
CA PRO A 152 22.99 1.98 -5.75
C PRO A 152 22.55 2.97 -6.83
N GLU A 153 23.35 4.01 -7.02
CA GLU A 153 23.06 5.09 -7.97
C GLU A 153 22.70 4.57 -9.37
N GLY A 154 21.58 5.07 -9.91
CA GLY A 154 21.07 4.74 -11.23
C GLY A 154 20.46 3.34 -11.35
N THR A 155 20.20 2.63 -10.23
CA THR A 155 19.45 1.35 -10.25
C THR A 155 17.94 1.57 -10.16
N ILE A 156 17.50 2.66 -9.54
CA ILE A 156 16.12 3.17 -9.58
C ILE A 156 16.17 4.56 -10.22
N GLN A 157 15.33 4.78 -11.22
CA GLN A 157 15.34 6.01 -12.02
C GLN A 157 14.57 7.14 -11.33
N ALA A 158 13.43 6.82 -10.72
CA ALA A 158 12.56 7.71 -9.95
C ALA A 158 11.55 6.87 -9.16
N THR A 159 10.88 7.48 -8.18
CA THR A 159 9.86 6.83 -7.35
C THR A 159 8.57 7.66 -7.34
N ALA A 160 7.42 7.02 -7.57
CA ALA A 160 6.09 7.60 -7.35
C ALA A 160 5.51 7.09 -6.03
N ALA A 161 5.45 7.94 -5.02
CA ALA A 161 5.01 7.56 -3.68
C ALA A 161 4.42 8.77 -2.92
N THR A 162 3.70 8.52 -1.86
CA THR A 162 3.38 9.52 -0.84
C THR A 162 4.67 9.94 -0.11
N ASP A 163 4.84 11.22 0.22
CA ASP A 163 5.80 11.63 1.26
C ASP A 163 5.32 11.08 2.61
N ASN A 164 5.78 9.86 2.91
CA ASN A 164 5.34 9.09 4.08
C ASN A 164 5.75 9.76 5.41
N ILE A 165 6.87 10.49 5.45
CA ILE A 165 7.31 11.23 6.63
C ILE A 165 6.36 12.41 6.87
N ALA A 166 6.10 13.23 5.86
CA ALA A 166 5.21 14.38 5.99
C ALA A 166 3.76 13.96 6.28
N ALA A 167 3.26 12.92 5.61
CA ALA A 167 1.92 12.40 5.82
C ALA A 167 1.69 11.89 7.24
N SER A 168 2.64 11.16 7.83
CA SER A 168 2.53 10.67 9.20
C SER A 168 2.81 11.75 10.25
N ALA A 169 3.67 12.73 9.94
CA ALA A 169 3.82 13.93 10.75
C ALA A 169 2.49 14.72 10.84
N MET A 170 1.71 14.79 9.74
CA MET A 170 0.36 15.37 9.75
C MET A 170 -0.57 14.64 10.73
N ALA A 171 -0.49 13.30 10.83
CA ALA A 171 -1.27 12.54 11.81
C ALA A 171 -0.92 12.95 13.26
N ALA A 172 0.37 13.13 13.55
CA ALA A 172 0.83 13.61 14.86
C ALA A 172 0.37 15.06 15.14
N ASP A 173 0.43 15.96 14.13
CA ASP A 173 -0.05 17.34 14.24
C ASP A 173 -1.55 17.41 14.52
N LYS A 174 -2.34 16.48 13.95
CA LYS A 174 -3.79 16.41 14.22
C LYS A 174 -4.11 15.79 15.59
N LEU A 175 -3.30 14.83 16.04
CA LEU A 175 -3.48 14.18 17.34
C LEU A 175 -3.05 15.06 18.51
N TYR A 176 -1.95 15.81 18.37
CA TYR A 176 -1.32 16.54 19.46
C TYR A 176 -2.28 17.46 20.24
N PRO A 177 -3.11 18.31 19.60
CA PRO A 177 -4.07 19.17 20.30
C PRO A 177 -5.05 18.40 21.19
N GLU A 178 -5.45 17.20 20.79
CA GLU A 178 -6.42 16.36 21.52
C GLU A 178 -5.84 15.79 22.82
N ILE A 179 -4.51 15.65 22.90
CA ILE A 179 -3.84 15.07 24.06
C ILE A 179 -2.99 16.09 24.84
N GLU A 180 -2.80 17.30 24.37
CA GLU A 180 -1.91 18.31 24.94
C GLU A 180 -2.22 18.58 26.43
N ALA A 181 -3.50 18.64 26.80
CA ALA A 181 -3.90 18.86 28.17
C ALA A 181 -3.45 17.72 29.14
N LYS A 182 -3.36 16.48 28.62
CA LYS A 182 -2.84 15.34 29.38
C LYS A 182 -1.30 15.39 29.43
N LEU A 183 -0.65 15.77 28.32
CA LEU A 183 0.80 15.94 28.23
C LEU A 183 1.31 17.02 29.21
N LYS A 184 0.62 18.16 29.33
CA LYS A 184 0.97 19.24 30.28
C LYS A 184 0.91 18.82 31.75
N LYS A 185 0.16 17.77 32.09
CA LYS A 185 0.03 17.23 33.45
C LYS A 185 0.92 16.04 33.74
N ALA A 186 1.65 15.55 32.73
CA ALA A 186 2.51 14.38 32.86
C ALA A 186 3.78 14.69 33.67
N SER A 187 4.27 13.70 34.39
CA SER A 187 5.54 13.72 35.11
C SER A 187 6.12 12.32 35.13
N VAL A 188 7.34 12.17 35.62
CA VAL A 188 7.99 10.84 35.77
C VAL A 188 7.14 9.92 36.68
N ASP A 189 6.58 10.45 37.75
CA ASP A 189 5.72 9.69 38.68
C ASP A 189 4.30 9.47 38.15
N LYS A 190 3.85 10.30 37.21
CA LYS A 190 2.54 10.23 36.54
C LYS A 190 2.75 10.30 35.04
N LYS A 191 3.39 9.28 34.50
CA LYS A 191 3.69 9.20 33.08
C LYS A 191 2.44 9.01 32.22
N VAL A 192 2.54 9.40 30.97
CA VAL A 192 1.55 9.13 29.93
C VAL A 192 2.21 8.41 28.76
N ARG A 193 1.41 7.70 27.97
CA ARG A 193 1.89 6.88 26.85
C ARG A 193 1.13 7.20 25.58
N VAL A 194 1.87 7.25 24.45
CA VAL A 194 1.35 7.22 23.09
C VAL A 194 1.79 5.92 22.45
N GLY A 195 0.84 5.05 22.14
CA GLY A 195 1.10 3.79 21.46
C GLY A 195 1.26 4.00 19.95
N VAL A 196 2.17 3.25 19.34
CA VAL A 196 2.33 3.17 17.88
C VAL A 196 2.25 1.70 17.50
N VAL A 197 1.33 1.34 16.62
CA VAL A 197 1.27 0.00 16.01
C VAL A 197 1.80 0.11 14.60
N SER A 198 2.84 -0.65 14.27
CA SER A 198 3.40 -0.71 12.93
C SER A 198 3.36 -2.13 12.41
N GLN A 199 3.02 -2.29 11.12
CA GLN A 199 2.94 -3.60 10.48
C GLN A 199 4.28 -4.32 10.50
N GLU A 200 5.35 -3.60 10.16
CA GLU A 200 6.73 -4.07 10.06
C GLU A 200 7.69 -2.86 10.07
N VAL A 201 9.00 -3.07 9.92
CA VAL A 201 10.01 -2.00 9.95
C VAL A 201 11.06 -2.11 8.83
N ASN A 202 10.80 -2.89 7.78
CA ASN A 202 11.76 -3.23 6.74
C ASN A 202 11.54 -2.47 5.43
N SER A 203 10.28 -2.19 5.06
CA SER A 203 9.97 -1.37 3.90
C SER A 203 10.19 0.11 4.18
N ALA A 204 10.46 0.90 3.14
CA ALA A 204 10.64 2.33 3.28
C ALA A 204 9.35 3.01 3.75
N SER A 205 8.21 2.76 3.07
CA SER A 205 6.94 3.44 3.37
C SER A 205 6.50 3.26 4.83
N ILE A 206 6.52 2.05 5.37
CA ILE A 206 6.10 1.79 6.76
C ILE A 206 7.09 2.35 7.77
N SER A 207 8.40 2.21 7.49
CA SER A 207 9.44 2.80 8.34
C SER A 207 9.32 4.33 8.41
N ASP A 208 9.09 4.99 7.28
CA ASP A 208 8.97 6.44 7.18
C ASP A 208 7.70 6.95 7.88
N ARG A 209 6.56 6.22 7.75
CA ARG A 209 5.33 6.53 8.50
C ARG A 209 5.53 6.41 10.00
N THR A 210 6.21 5.36 10.44
CA THR A 210 6.52 5.14 11.86
C THR A 210 7.43 6.27 12.38
N LYS A 211 8.49 6.57 11.63
CA LYS A 211 9.47 7.62 11.99
C LYS A 211 8.83 9.02 12.00
N GLY A 212 8.13 9.39 10.94
CA GLY A 212 7.53 10.72 10.80
C GLY A 212 6.53 11.03 11.92
N PHE A 213 5.71 10.05 12.31
CA PHE A 213 4.80 10.21 13.45
C PHE A 213 5.56 10.37 14.77
N ILE A 214 6.54 9.49 15.05
CA ILE A 214 7.32 9.52 16.29
C ILE A 214 8.11 10.83 16.40
N ASP A 215 8.85 11.20 15.37
CA ASP A 215 9.68 12.42 15.36
C ASP A 215 8.82 13.67 15.58
N LYS A 216 7.68 13.77 14.88
CA LYS A 216 6.78 14.91 15.03
C LYS A 216 6.15 14.98 16.43
N MET A 217 5.74 13.85 16.99
CA MET A 217 5.21 13.79 18.35
C MET A 217 6.27 14.20 19.38
N VAL A 218 7.51 13.74 19.22
CA VAL A 218 8.65 14.16 20.07
C VAL A 218 8.92 15.65 19.90
N GLU A 219 8.96 16.16 18.67
CA GLU A 219 9.16 17.61 18.38
C GLU A 219 8.12 18.47 19.10
N GLN A 220 6.84 18.10 18.98
CA GLN A 220 5.75 18.84 19.60
C GLN A 220 5.78 18.77 21.14
N ALA A 221 5.93 17.56 21.66
CA ALA A 221 5.89 17.32 23.10
C ALA A 221 7.10 17.93 23.83
N SER A 222 8.30 17.95 23.20
CA SER A 222 9.50 18.55 23.78
C SER A 222 9.44 20.07 23.98
N LYS A 223 8.44 20.75 23.37
CA LYS A 223 8.18 22.17 23.60
C LYS A 223 7.55 22.43 24.98
N LEU A 224 7.04 21.39 25.65
CA LEU A 224 6.51 21.49 27.00
C LEU A 224 7.67 21.29 28.02
N ASP A 225 7.84 22.26 28.93
CA ASP A 225 8.92 22.26 29.93
C ASP A 225 8.98 20.97 30.77
N ASN A 226 7.81 20.42 31.12
CA ASN A 226 7.71 19.20 31.91
C ASN A 226 8.12 17.92 31.15
N LEU A 227 8.17 17.96 29.83
CA LEU A 227 8.53 16.83 28.95
C LEU A 227 9.92 16.96 28.32
N LYS A 228 10.55 18.14 28.40
CA LYS A 228 11.89 18.36 27.87
C LYS A 228 12.86 17.32 28.45
N ASP A 229 13.57 16.60 27.59
CA ASP A 229 14.52 15.53 27.93
C ASP A 229 13.92 14.32 28.71
N LYS A 230 12.57 14.21 28.75
CA LYS A 230 11.83 13.15 29.46
C LYS A 230 10.85 12.39 28.55
N ILE A 231 11.20 12.27 27.28
CA ILE A 231 10.43 11.50 26.28
C ILE A 231 11.21 10.25 25.92
N ALA A 232 10.70 9.10 26.30
CA ALA A 232 11.27 7.81 25.90
C ALA A 232 10.55 7.29 24.66
N VAL A 233 11.33 6.80 23.69
CA VAL A 233 10.83 6.00 22.56
C VAL A 233 11.32 4.57 22.78
N VAL A 234 10.40 3.62 22.87
CA VAL A 234 10.66 2.24 23.23
C VAL A 234 9.94 1.24 22.33
N GLY A 235 10.22 -0.05 22.48
CA GLY A 235 9.51 -1.14 21.81
C GLY A 235 10.19 -1.66 20.55
N ASN A 236 11.08 -0.88 19.91
CA ASN A 236 11.86 -1.34 18.76
C ASN A 236 13.18 -0.56 18.65
N ASP A 237 14.30 -1.26 18.55
CA ASP A 237 15.65 -0.68 18.55
C ASP A 237 15.93 0.27 17.38
N LYS A 238 15.23 0.10 16.25
CA LYS A 238 15.40 0.98 15.08
C LYS A 238 14.95 2.43 15.36
N PHE A 239 14.00 2.62 16.28
CA PHE A 239 13.38 3.91 16.58
C PHE A 239 13.62 4.37 18.01
N ALA A 240 14.12 3.50 18.88
CA ALA A 240 14.38 3.81 20.28
C ALA A 240 15.39 4.96 20.44
N ASN A 241 15.21 5.76 21.49
CA ASN A 241 16.17 6.76 21.93
C ASN A 241 16.83 6.37 23.25
N ASP A 242 17.76 7.18 23.75
CA ASP A 242 18.56 6.88 24.94
C ASP A 242 17.81 7.09 26.27
N VAL A 243 16.63 7.75 26.25
CA VAL A 243 15.84 8.02 27.46
C VAL A 243 15.20 6.72 27.95
N LYS A 244 15.47 6.36 29.21
CA LYS A 244 14.90 5.15 29.81
C LYS A 244 13.43 5.38 30.19
N GLU A 245 12.57 4.39 29.96
CA GLU A 245 11.14 4.47 30.31
C GLU A 245 10.88 4.87 31.78
N LYS A 246 11.74 4.41 32.70
CA LYS A 246 11.61 4.76 34.12
C LYS A 246 11.86 6.25 34.43
N ASP A 247 12.62 6.93 33.58
CA ASP A 247 13.00 8.35 33.74
C ASP A 247 12.12 9.27 32.85
N ALA A 248 11.17 8.70 32.11
CA ALA A 248 10.32 9.43 31.20
C ALA A 248 9.00 9.89 31.83
N ALA A 249 8.51 11.07 31.39
CA ALA A 249 7.17 11.56 31.64
C ALA A 249 6.22 11.26 30.49
N LEU A 250 6.74 11.15 29.23
CA LEU A 250 6.04 10.64 28.06
C LEU A 250 6.78 9.42 27.54
N VAL A 251 6.04 8.36 27.27
CA VAL A 251 6.55 7.16 26.60
C VAL A 251 5.86 7.02 25.24
N ILE A 252 6.62 6.97 24.16
CA ILE A 252 6.15 6.57 22.83
C ILE A 252 6.52 5.10 22.68
N ASP A 253 5.51 4.23 22.61
CA ASP A 253 5.68 2.78 22.72
C ASP A 253 5.29 2.11 21.40
N LEU A 254 6.31 1.63 20.67
CA LEU A 254 6.14 1.01 19.35
C LEU A 254 5.96 -0.50 19.48
N ALA A 255 4.82 -0.99 19.00
CA ALA A 255 4.50 -2.41 18.89
C ALA A 255 4.53 -2.86 17.43
N VAL A 256 5.31 -3.91 17.16
CA VAL A 256 5.46 -4.51 15.82
C VAL A 256 5.21 -6.01 15.95
N PRO A 257 4.27 -6.62 15.22
CA PRO A 257 4.04 -8.05 15.26
C PRO A 257 5.22 -8.81 14.64
N ALA A 258 5.48 -10.02 15.11
CA ALA A 258 6.51 -10.89 14.53
C ALA A 258 6.11 -11.38 13.12
N ASN A 259 4.79 -11.61 12.93
CA ASN A 259 4.22 -11.93 11.61
C ASN A 259 3.02 -11.01 11.33
N VAL A 260 2.83 -10.64 10.06
CA VAL A 260 1.69 -9.79 9.65
C VAL A 260 0.44 -10.65 9.50
N THR A 261 -0.13 -11.02 10.64
CA THR A 261 -1.42 -11.71 10.76
C THR A 261 -2.38 -10.88 11.61
N ASP A 262 -3.67 -10.99 11.31
CA ASP A 262 -4.72 -10.27 12.06
C ASP A 262 -4.65 -10.58 13.57
N ALA A 263 -4.37 -11.83 13.95
CA ALA A 263 -4.26 -12.26 15.35
C ALA A 263 -3.08 -11.61 16.08
N GLU A 264 -1.89 -11.58 15.44
CA GLU A 264 -0.70 -10.97 16.04
C GLU A 264 -0.82 -9.45 16.10
N GLY A 265 -1.31 -8.81 15.02
CA GLY A 265 -1.57 -7.37 15.01
C GLY A 265 -2.55 -6.96 16.10
N GLN A 266 -3.68 -7.68 16.24
CA GLN A 266 -4.64 -7.46 17.32
C GLN A 266 -4.00 -7.66 18.69
N THR A 267 -3.17 -8.68 18.90
CA THR A 267 -2.48 -8.94 20.17
C THR A 267 -1.54 -7.80 20.55
N GLN A 268 -0.78 -7.27 19.59
CA GLN A 268 0.11 -6.12 19.83
C GLN A 268 -0.69 -4.88 20.23
N ALA A 269 -1.76 -4.57 19.51
CA ALA A 269 -2.64 -3.45 19.82
C ALA A 269 -3.33 -3.62 21.20
N GLN A 270 -3.79 -4.83 21.55
CA GLN A 270 -4.36 -5.12 22.88
C GLN A 270 -3.35 -4.90 24.00
N THR A 271 -2.09 -5.27 23.79
CA THR A 271 -1.02 -5.04 24.76
C THR A 271 -0.86 -3.56 25.08
N LEU A 272 -0.93 -2.69 24.08
CA LEU A 272 -0.91 -1.23 24.26
C LEU A 272 -2.21 -0.73 24.90
N LEU A 273 -3.38 -1.13 24.41
CA LEU A 273 -4.68 -0.70 24.93
C LEU A 273 -4.91 -1.07 26.39
N ASN A 274 -4.20 -2.08 26.92
CA ASN A 274 -4.28 -2.48 28.32
C ASN A 274 -3.30 -1.73 29.24
N LYS A 275 -2.46 -0.85 28.71
CA LYS A 275 -1.61 0.04 29.52
C LYS A 275 -2.49 1.15 30.16
N GLU A 276 -2.42 1.29 31.47
CA GLU A 276 -3.23 2.26 32.21
C GLU A 276 -2.85 3.72 31.90
N ASP A 277 -1.59 3.93 31.49
CA ASP A 277 -1.04 5.24 31.14
C ASP A 277 -1.26 5.63 29.66
N LEU A 278 -1.93 4.77 28.85
CA LEU A 278 -2.15 5.04 27.43
C LEU A 278 -3.20 6.14 27.23
N ILE A 279 -2.82 7.21 26.51
CA ILE A 279 -3.72 8.35 26.21
C ILE A 279 -4.08 8.46 24.75
N ALA A 280 -3.25 7.90 23.85
CA ALA A 280 -3.49 7.87 22.41
C ALA A 280 -2.78 6.68 21.77
N ILE A 281 -3.26 6.27 20.57
CA ILE A 281 -2.69 5.19 19.78
C ILE A 281 -2.77 5.52 18.29
N TYR A 282 -1.68 5.25 17.55
CA TYR A 282 -1.56 5.45 16.12
C TYR A 282 -1.27 4.14 15.39
N GLY A 283 -1.94 3.90 14.28
CA GLY A 283 -1.68 2.79 13.36
C GLY A 283 -1.04 3.29 12.07
N SER A 284 0.14 2.79 11.72
CA SER A 284 0.96 3.31 10.61
C SER A 284 0.48 2.92 9.21
N ASN A 285 -0.53 2.05 9.08
CA ASN A 285 -1.16 1.65 7.81
C ASN A 285 -2.53 1.00 8.05
N GLU A 286 -3.20 0.55 6.97
CA GLU A 286 -4.49 -0.15 7.03
C GLU A 286 -4.48 -1.35 7.98
N PHE A 287 -3.45 -2.21 7.91
CA PHE A 287 -3.29 -3.37 8.80
C PHE A 287 -3.24 -2.93 10.28
N ALA A 288 -2.39 -1.96 10.60
CA ALA A 288 -2.21 -1.49 11.97
C ALA A 288 -3.48 -0.81 12.52
N ALA A 289 -4.15 0.01 11.72
CA ALA A 289 -5.40 0.65 12.11
C ALA A 289 -6.52 -0.39 12.31
N LYS A 290 -6.67 -1.38 11.43
CA LYS A 290 -7.58 -2.51 11.60
C LYS A 290 -7.28 -3.30 12.87
N SER A 291 -6.00 -3.54 13.16
CA SER A 291 -5.55 -4.24 14.38
C SER A 291 -5.95 -3.48 15.64
N ILE A 292 -5.81 -2.16 15.66
CA ILE A 292 -6.24 -1.29 16.77
C ILE A 292 -7.76 -1.36 16.96
N ILE A 293 -8.55 -1.28 15.89
CA ILE A 293 -10.02 -1.33 15.95
C ILE A 293 -10.47 -2.70 16.46
N ASN A 294 -9.90 -3.79 15.96
CA ASN A 294 -10.24 -5.14 16.41
C ASN A 294 -9.86 -5.37 17.88
N ALA A 295 -8.71 -4.84 18.29
CA ALA A 295 -8.25 -4.88 19.68
C ALA A 295 -9.19 -4.10 20.60
N ASP A 296 -9.64 -2.91 20.19
CA ASP A 296 -10.59 -2.09 20.94
C ASP A 296 -11.92 -2.81 21.19
N ASN A 297 -12.45 -3.42 20.13
CA ASN A 297 -13.67 -4.25 20.24
C ASN A 297 -13.48 -5.40 21.25
N ALA A 298 -12.32 -6.05 21.25
CA ALA A 298 -12.04 -7.18 22.13
C ALA A 298 -11.81 -6.79 23.60
N VAL A 299 -11.35 -5.55 23.87
CA VAL A 299 -11.11 -5.05 25.25
C VAL A 299 -12.25 -4.18 25.78
N GLY A 300 -13.39 -4.13 25.11
CA GLY A 300 -14.61 -3.48 25.59
C GLY A 300 -14.73 -1.99 25.27
N GLY A 301 -14.07 -1.48 24.21
CA GLY A 301 -14.28 -0.13 23.70
C GLY A 301 -13.59 0.95 24.53
N LYS A 302 -12.28 0.99 24.48
CA LYS A 302 -11.42 1.99 25.16
C LYS A 302 -11.16 3.24 24.33
N LEU A 303 -11.38 3.18 22.99
CA LEU A 303 -11.18 4.30 22.08
C LEU A 303 -12.37 5.27 22.08
N GLY A 304 -12.12 6.53 21.75
CA GLY A 304 -13.13 7.56 21.56
C GLY A 304 -12.69 8.93 22.08
N LYS A 305 -13.53 9.97 21.85
CA LYS A 305 -13.23 11.37 22.13
C LYS A 305 -12.77 11.65 23.56
N ASP A 306 -13.41 11.07 24.55
CA ASP A 306 -13.11 11.30 25.99
C ASP A 306 -12.31 10.14 26.62
N LYS A 307 -11.73 9.29 25.81
CA LYS A 307 -11.01 8.08 26.19
C LYS A 307 -9.57 8.11 25.64
N ILE A 308 -9.11 7.00 25.08
CA ILE A 308 -7.88 6.90 24.30
C ILE A 308 -8.17 7.38 22.88
N ILE A 309 -7.41 8.36 22.40
CA ILE A 309 -7.59 8.87 21.04
C ILE A 309 -6.90 7.96 20.03
N GLY A 310 -7.68 7.35 19.14
CA GLY A 310 -7.16 6.50 18.07
C GLY A 310 -7.00 7.25 16.76
N VAL A 311 -5.87 7.11 16.08
CA VAL A 311 -5.58 7.67 14.76
C VAL A 311 -5.04 6.57 13.85
N GLY A 312 -5.46 6.58 12.58
CA GLY A 312 -5.03 5.62 11.57
C GLY A 312 -4.20 6.23 10.44
N PHE A 313 -3.81 5.37 9.53
CA PHE A 313 -3.27 5.68 8.22
C PHE A 313 -3.94 4.74 7.20
N ASP A 314 -4.12 5.19 5.96
CA ASP A 314 -4.94 4.52 4.93
C ASP A 314 -6.46 4.65 5.18
N SER A 315 -7.30 3.97 4.36
CA SER A 315 -8.76 4.20 4.37
C SER A 315 -9.58 2.94 4.03
N GLY A 316 -9.28 1.80 4.64
CA GLY A 316 -10.13 0.61 4.46
C GLY A 316 -11.53 0.76 5.07
N ALA A 317 -12.51 -0.05 4.62
CA ALA A 317 -13.91 -0.01 5.04
C ALA A 317 -14.09 -0.01 6.57
N ILE A 318 -13.29 -0.81 7.29
CA ILE A 318 -13.32 -0.89 8.76
C ILE A 318 -12.92 0.45 9.39
N GLN A 319 -11.93 1.15 8.83
CA GLN A 319 -11.48 2.45 9.33
C GLN A 319 -12.52 3.53 9.07
N ILE A 320 -13.12 3.55 7.87
CA ILE A 320 -14.19 4.48 7.50
C ILE A 320 -15.37 4.34 8.48
N ASP A 321 -15.80 3.11 8.77
CA ASP A 321 -16.87 2.83 9.73
C ASP A 321 -16.49 3.28 11.15
N ALA A 322 -15.27 2.98 11.60
CA ALA A 322 -14.78 3.38 12.91
C ALA A 322 -14.71 4.91 13.09
N ILE A 323 -14.33 5.66 12.05
CA ILE A 323 -14.32 7.13 12.05
C ILE A 323 -15.76 7.66 12.11
N LYS A 324 -16.68 7.14 11.28
CA LYS A 324 -18.10 7.55 11.30
C LYS A 324 -18.76 7.28 12.65
N LYS A 325 -18.35 6.26 13.37
CA LYS A 325 -18.82 5.91 14.72
C LYS A 325 -18.09 6.66 15.86
N GLY A 326 -17.07 7.46 15.56
CA GLY A 326 -16.27 8.17 16.54
C GLY A 326 -15.35 7.26 17.38
N VAL A 327 -15.08 6.05 16.94
CA VAL A 327 -14.09 5.14 17.55
C VAL A 327 -12.69 5.61 17.22
N LEU A 328 -12.39 5.88 15.94
CA LEU A 328 -11.18 6.59 15.54
C LEU A 328 -11.46 8.08 15.39
N PHE A 329 -10.52 8.91 15.84
CA PHE A 329 -10.57 10.36 15.70
C PHE A 329 -10.41 10.78 14.23
N GLY A 330 -9.55 10.09 13.48
CA GLY A 330 -9.33 10.29 12.06
C GLY A 330 -8.22 9.42 11.53
N SER A 331 -7.89 9.61 10.27
CA SER A 331 -6.84 8.86 9.57
C SER A 331 -6.23 9.70 8.44
N ILE A 332 -5.09 9.28 7.92
CA ILE A 332 -4.48 9.81 6.70
C ILE A 332 -4.85 8.89 5.55
N THR A 333 -5.39 9.39 4.45
CA THR A 333 -5.55 8.63 3.22
C THR A 333 -4.54 9.08 2.17
N GLN A 334 -4.12 8.15 1.32
CA GLN A 334 -3.25 8.36 0.18
C GLN A 334 -4.07 8.42 -1.11
N ASP A 335 -3.39 8.60 -2.26
CA ASP A 335 -3.98 8.41 -3.59
C ASP A 335 -3.40 7.16 -4.27
N PRO A 336 -3.91 5.96 -3.95
CA PRO A 336 -3.37 4.72 -4.52
C PRO A 336 -3.58 4.61 -6.04
N ILE A 337 -4.64 5.23 -6.57
CA ILE A 337 -4.88 5.27 -8.02
C ILE A 337 -3.77 6.08 -8.70
N SER A 338 -3.45 7.27 -8.17
CA SER A 338 -2.33 8.06 -8.68
C SER A 338 -1.00 7.35 -8.52
N ILE A 339 -0.74 6.66 -7.39
CA ILE A 339 0.49 5.88 -7.18
C ILE A 339 0.65 4.84 -8.31
N GLY A 340 -0.38 4.05 -8.58
CA GLY A 340 -0.34 3.04 -9.65
C GLY A 340 -0.20 3.63 -11.05
N TYR A 341 -0.94 4.71 -11.33
CA TYR A 341 -0.87 5.40 -12.61
C TYR A 341 0.55 5.96 -12.85
N LYS A 342 1.09 6.68 -11.86
CA LYS A 342 2.42 7.30 -11.96
C LYS A 342 3.55 6.28 -12.01
N ALA A 343 3.40 5.13 -11.36
CA ALA A 343 4.36 4.03 -11.48
C ALA A 343 4.53 3.56 -12.94
N VAL A 344 3.42 3.32 -13.63
CA VAL A 344 3.46 2.89 -15.04
C VAL A 344 3.88 4.05 -15.95
N GLU A 345 3.43 5.27 -15.69
CA GLU A 345 3.86 6.47 -16.44
C GLU A 345 5.37 6.66 -16.38
N LEU A 346 5.96 6.60 -15.19
CA LEU A 346 7.42 6.69 -15.00
C LEU A 346 8.15 5.54 -15.70
N ALA A 347 7.64 4.30 -15.58
CA ALA A 347 8.24 3.14 -16.23
C ALA A 347 8.24 3.29 -17.76
N VAL A 348 7.13 3.73 -18.35
CA VAL A 348 7.02 3.97 -19.81
C VAL A 348 7.97 5.09 -20.26
N LYS A 349 8.08 6.19 -19.52
CA LYS A 349 9.02 7.27 -19.83
C LYS A 349 10.48 6.79 -19.72
N ALA A 350 10.80 6.09 -18.65
CA ALA A 350 12.15 5.55 -18.45
C ALA A 350 12.54 4.55 -19.54
N SER A 351 11.61 3.70 -20.02
CA SER A 351 11.85 2.77 -21.12
C SER A 351 12.20 3.45 -22.45
N LYS A 352 11.73 4.71 -22.64
CA LYS A 352 12.04 5.55 -23.80
C LYS A 352 13.33 6.36 -23.64
N GLY A 353 14.02 6.23 -22.50
CA GLY A 353 15.19 7.02 -22.16
C GLY A 353 14.87 8.48 -21.78
N GLU A 354 13.62 8.79 -21.49
CA GLU A 354 13.22 10.10 -21.01
C GLU A 354 13.70 10.31 -19.57
N LYS A 355 14.07 11.54 -19.21
CA LYS A 355 14.39 11.90 -17.81
C LYS A 355 13.13 11.80 -16.97
N VAL A 356 13.21 11.09 -15.85
CA VAL A 356 12.16 10.97 -14.84
C VAL A 356 12.64 11.52 -13.50
N GLU A 357 11.70 11.97 -12.67
CA GLU A 357 11.96 12.52 -11.33
C GLU A 357 10.94 11.96 -10.35
N ASP A 358 11.28 11.96 -9.06
CA ASP A 358 10.37 11.50 -8.00
C ASP A 358 9.07 12.29 -8.01
N ILE A 359 7.96 11.60 -7.74
CA ILE A 359 6.61 12.17 -7.70
C ILE A 359 6.01 11.91 -6.32
N ASP A 360 5.74 12.98 -5.57
CA ASP A 360 4.86 12.90 -4.41
C ASP A 360 3.40 12.85 -4.88
N THR A 361 2.72 11.76 -4.56
CA THR A 361 1.30 11.57 -4.89
C THR A 361 0.35 12.17 -3.85
N GLY A 362 0.90 12.73 -2.77
CA GLY A 362 0.16 13.40 -1.72
C GLY A 362 -0.53 12.47 -0.72
N ALA A 363 -1.08 13.11 0.32
CA ALA A 363 -1.91 12.48 1.33
C ALA A 363 -2.84 13.52 1.97
N VAL A 364 -3.99 13.07 2.49
CA VAL A 364 -5.01 13.95 3.07
C VAL A 364 -5.46 13.40 4.43
N TRP A 365 -5.57 14.30 5.42
CA TRP A 365 -6.24 13.99 6.67
C TRP A 365 -7.75 13.90 6.47
N TYR A 366 -8.37 12.84 6.99
CA TYR A 366 -9.81 12.74 7.04
C TYR A 366 -10.33 12.29 8.42
N ASN A 367 -11.52 12.78 8.76
CA ASN A 367 -12.23 12.48 9.99
C ASN A 367 -13.75 12.53 9.75
N ALA A 368 -14.56 12.40 10.80
CA ALA A 368 -16.02 12.44 10.70
C ALA A 368 -16.58 13.73 10.10
N GLU A 369 -15.84 14.85 10.16
CA GLU A 369 -16.30 16.15 9.67
C GLU A 369 -16.13 16.31 8.16
N ASN A 370 -15.09 15.71 7.55
CA ASN A 370 -14.75 15.88 6.14
C ASN A 370 -14.81 14.62 5.30
N ILE A 371 -15.07 13.45 5.89
CA ILE A 371 -15.09 12.14 5.20
C ILE A 371 -16.05 12.11 4.01
N ASP A 372 -17.11 12.90 4.05
CA ASP A 372 -18.10 13.00 2.98
C ASP A 372 -17.81 14.12 1.96
N SER A 373 -16.74 14.89 2.12
CA SER A 373 -16.32 15.89 1.14
C SER A 373 -15.92 15.23 -0.18
N LYS A 374 -16.09 15.94 -1.30
CA LYS A 374 -15.76 15.43 -2.64
C LYS A 374 -14.28 15.03 -2.75
N GLU A 375 -13.41 15.84 -2.15
CA GLU A 375 -11.96 15.62 -2.16
C GLU A 375 -11.60 14.32 -1.44
N VAL A 376 -12.04 14.14 -0.20
CA VAL A 376 -11.74 12.94 0.59
C VAL A 376 -12.37 11.71 -0.04
N LYS A 377 -13.65 11.76 -0.44
CA LYS A 377 -14.35 10.62 -1.07
C LYS A 377 -13.64 10.06 -2.30
N SER A 378 -12.98 10.92 -3.07
CA SER A 378 -12.26 10.46 -4.27
C SER A 378 -10.99 9.65 -3.94
N LEU A 379 -10.51 9.73 -2.70
CA LEU A 379 -9.30 9.05 -2.21
C LEU A 379 -9.60 7.84 -1.32
N LEU A 380 -10.88 7.69 -0.89
CA LEU A 380 -11.27 6.54 -0.08
C LEU A 380 -11.45 5.29 -0.97
N TYR A 381 -11.04 4.15 -0.46
CA TYR A 381 -11.21 2.84 -1.08
C TYR A 381 -11.79 1.84 -0.07
N GLU A 382 -12.71 0.97 -0.54
CA GLU A 382 -13.47 0.01 0.27
C GLU A 382 -13.31 -1.43 -0.25
#